data_26cb38d268eda3c3c9da84f9d72e17e7
#
_entry.id   26cb38d268eda3c3c9da84f9d72e17e7
#
_cell.length_a   1.000
_cell.length_b   1.000
_cell.length_c   1.000
_cell.angle_alpha   90.00
_cell.angle_beta   90.00
_cell.angle_gamma   90.00
#
_symmetry.space_group_name_H-M   'P 1'
#
loop_
_entity.id
_entity.type
_entity.pdbx_description
1 polymer ?
#
loop_
_entity_poly.entity_id
_entity_poly.type
_entity_poly.pdbx_seq_one_letter_code
_entity_poly.pdbx_strand_id
1 'polypeptide(L)'
;MTNEHKDQIRIVQETVAGKEITFAHVMGGPDPIIYQKLGLNPQVDYGSSAIGIMNMTPPESAVIASDIAVKSCNIYIGFADRFTGTLIITGEISDVTSALTQIIDYFRDTLEYVVCKVTKS
;
A
#
# COMPACT_ATOMS: atom_id res chain seq x y z
N MET A 1 4.94 33.96 5.04
CA MET A 1 4.83 33.60 4.43
C MET A 1 4.32 33.28 4.06
N THR A 2 4.40 33.65 4.57
CA THR A 2 4.17 33.23 3.89
C THR A 2 3.54 32.96 3.50
N ASN A 3 3.67 33.24 3.81
CA ASN A 3 3.35 32.81 3.09
C ASN A 3 2.99 32.63 2.53
N GLU A 4 3.29 32.67 2.52
CA GLU A 4 3.19 32.35 1.70
C GLU A 4 3.11 31.96 1.34
N HIS A 5 3.18 32.26 1.97
CA HIS A 5 3.21 31.77 1.39
C HIS A 5 2.87 31.20 1.57
N LYS A 6 3.08 31.48 2.08
CA LYS A 6 2.95 30.88 1.99
C LYS A 6 2.31 30.28 1.70
N ASP A 7 2.21 30.61 2.12
CA ASP A 7 1.87 29.93 1.65
C ASP A 7 1.61 29.42 1.05
N GLN A 8 1.62 29.47 0.96
CA GLN A 8 1.77 28.97 0.27
C GLN A 8 2.01 28.28 0.16
N ILE A 9 2.10 28.28 0.60
CA ILE A 9 2.61 27.64 0.42
C ILE A 9 2.62 26.83 0.60
N ARG A 10 2.42 26.60 1.06
CA ARG A 10 2.64 25.86 1.09
C ARG A 10 2.42 24.92 0.74
N ILE A 11 2.11 24.82 0.71
CA ILE A 11 2.09 24.09 0.16
C ILE A 11 2.56 23.45 -0.36
N VAL A 12 2.89 23.69 -0.39
CA VAL A 12 3.50 23.06 -0.93
C VAL A 12 4.14 22.34 -0.71
N GLN A 13 3.98 22.15 -0.10
CA GLN A 13 4.54 21.61 0.10
C GLN A 13 5.16 21.03 -0.16
N GLU A 14 4.82 21.62 0.38
CA GLU A 14 5.64 21.13 0.04
C GLU A 14 5.75 19.81 -0.06
N THR A 15 5.41 19.40 -0.70
CA THR A 15 5.47 18.07 -1.18
C THR A 15 6.93 17.69 -1.29
N VAL A 16 7.39 16.80 -0.48
CA VAL A 16 8.71 16.26 -0.69
C VAL A 16 8.61 15.40 -1.94
N ALA A 17 9.23 15.86 -3.00
CA ALA A 17 9.22 15.17 -4.27
C ALA A 17 9.65 13.71 -4.06
N GLY A 18 8.87 12.77 -4.56
CA GLY A 18 9.18 11.37 -4.52
C GLY A 18 8.74 10.61 -3.28
N LYS A 19 8.01 11.23 -2.37
CA LYS A 19 7.42 10.50 -1.22
C LYS A 19 5.93 10.36 -1.45
N GLU A 20 5.53 9.25 -2.08
CA GLU A 20 4.13 9.04 -2.45
C GLU A 20 3.72 7.59 -2.37
N ILE A 21 2.44 7.37 -2.03
CA ILE A 21 1.76 6.13 -2.36
C ILE A 21 0.88 6.45 -3.56
N THR A 22 1.21 5.90 -4.71
CA THR A 22 0.57 6.26 -5.97
C THR A 22 -0.56 5.34 -6.36
N PHE A 23 -0.63 4.15 -5.77
CA PHE A 23 -1.64 3.16 -6.10
C PHE A 23 -1.93 2.30 -4.88
N ALA A 24 -3.21 2.03 -4.62
CA ALA A 24 -3.64 1.13 -3.56
C ALA A 24 -4.99 0.54 -3.98
N HIS A 25 -5.01 -0.77 -4.21
CA HIS A 25 -6.21 -1.44 -4.76
C HIS A 25 -6.43 -2.78 -4.10
N VAL A 26 -7.70 -3.10 -3.82
CA VAL A 26 -8.12 -4.40 -3.30
C VAL A 26 -8.91 -5.12 -4.39
N MET A 27 -8.43 -6.31 -4.77
CA MET A 27 -9.19 -7.22 -5.64
C MET A 27 -9.91 -8.20 -4.73
N GLY A 28 -11.23 -8.07 -4.61
CA GLY A 28 -12.03 -8.98 -3.81
C GLY A 28 -12.42 -10.18 -4.66
N GLY A 29 -12.04 -11.38 -4.21
CA GLY A 29 -12.37 -12.62 -4.93
C GLY A 29 -11.75 -12.73 -6.31
N PRO A 30 -10.44 -12.51 -6.44
CA PRO A 30 -9.81 -12.63 -7.75
C PRO A 30 -9.91 -14.07 -8.28
N ASP A 31 -9.86 -14.22 -9.60
CA ASP A 31 -9.84 -15.55 -10.21
C ASP A 31 -8.61 -16.30 -9.68
N PRO A 32 -8.76 -17.58 -9.30
CA PRO A 32 -7.63 -18.34 -8.75
C PRO A 32 -6.38 -18.38 -9.62
N ILE A 33 -6.52 -18.24 -10.93
CA ILE A 33 -5.39 -18.22 -11.84
C ILE A 33 -4.44 -17.02 -11.54
N ILE A 34 -4.97 -15.96 -10.96
CA ILE A 34 -4.18 -14.75 -10.66
C ILE A 34 -3.11 -15.08 -9.63
N TYR A 35 -3.43 -15.88 -8.62
CA TYR A 35 -2.45 -16.30 -7.63
C TYR A 35 -1.25 -16.98 -8.29
N GLN A 36 -1.55 -17.87 -9.22
CA GLN A 36 -0.51 -18.60 -9.94
C GLN A 36 0.31 -17.66 -10.82
N LYS A 37 -0.34 -16.76 -11.54
CA LYS A 37 0.32 -15.80 -12.43
C LYS A 37 1.24 -14.85 -11.66
N LEU A 38 0.89 -14.52 -10.43
CA LEU A 38 1.71 -13.66 -9.58
C LEU A 38 2.80 -14.43 -8.84
N GLY A 39 2.83 -15.76 -8.96
CA GLY A 39 3.81 -16.58 -8.25
C GLY A 39 3.55 -16.68 -6.76
N LEU A 40 2.30 -16.51 -6.33
CA LEU A 40 1.92 -16.62 -4.93
C LEU A 40 1.75 -18.07 -4.55
N ASN A 41 1.92 -18.38 -3.25
CA ASN A 41 1.79 -19.72 -2.75
C ASN A 41 0.31 -20.10 -2.58
N PRO A 42 -0.25 -21.01 -3.39
CA PRO A 42 -1.67 -21.31 -3.31
C PRO A 42 -2.09 -21.93 -1.99
N GLN A 43 -1.18 -22.61 -1.29
CA GLN A 43 -1.53 -23.23 -0.01
C GLN A 43 -1.69 -22.22 1.11
N VAL A 44 -1.01 -21.09 0.99
CA VAL A 44 -1.10 -20.00 1.96
C VAL A 44 -2.13 -18.96 1.51
N ASP A 45 -2.17 -18.68 0.21
CA ASP A 45 -2.89 -17.52 -0.30
C ASP A 45 -4.30 -17.84 -0.80
N TYR A 46 -4.54 -19.07 -1.19
CA TYR A 46 -5.84 -19.46 -1.77
C TYR A 46 -6.99 -19.45 -0.78
N GLY A 47 -6.71 -19.67 0.49
CA GLY A 47 -7.76 -19.57 1.49
C GLY A 47 -8.25 -18.15 1.63
N SER A 48 -7.56 -17.23 1.02
CA SER A 48 -7.83 -15.80 1.08
C SER A 48 -8.77 -15.43 -0.06
N SER A 49 -9.59 -14.46 0.16
CA SER A 49 -10.54 -14.01 -0.84
C SER A 49 -10.16 -12.68 -1.46
N ALA A 50 -9.00 -12.14 -1.12
CA ALA A 50 -8.60 -10.84 -1.64
C ALA A 50 -7.10 -10.71 -1.83
N ILE A 51 -6.73 -9.88 -2.80
CA ILE A 51 -5.35 -9.47 -3.03
C ILE A 51 -5.30 -7.96 -2.94
N GLY A 52 -4.38 -7.44 -2.13
CA GLY A 52 -4.12 -6.00 -2.05
C GLY A 52 -2.85 -5.68 -2.81
N ILE A 53 -2.89 -4.63 -3.61
CA ILE A 53 -1.75 -4.16 -4.40
C ILE A 53 -1.49 -2.71 -4.06
N MET A 54 -0.23 -2.38 -3.82
CA MET A 54 0.16 -1.02 -3.51
C MET A 54 1.48 -0.70 -4.20
N ASN A 55 1.61 0.53 -4.67
CA ASN A 55 2.86 1.00 -5.25
C ASN A 55 3.25 2.31 -4.60
N MET A 56 4.54 2.48 -4.32
CA MET A 56 5.01 3.65 -3.58
C MET A 56 6.42 4.06 -3.99
N THR A 57 6.73 5.30 -3.69
CA THR A 57 8.02 5.94 -3.98
C THR A 57 8.48 6.67 -2.73
N PRO A 58 9.76 6.57 -2.31
CA PRO A 58 10.80 5.75 -2.95
C PRO A 58 10.49 4.26 -2.79
N PRO A 59 11.05 3.40 -3.63
CA PRO A 59 10.67 1.98 -3.64
C PRO A 59 10.94 1.25 -2.33
N GLU A 60 11.93 1.67 -1.57
CA GLU A 60 12.22 1.08 -0.26
C GLU A 60 11.04 1.21 0.72
N SER A 61 10.12 2.14 0.44
CA SER A 61 8.94 2.32 1.28
C SER A 61 8.09 1.04 1.35
N ALA A 62 8.18 0.16 0.35
CA ALA A 62 7.45 -1.10 0.35
C ALA A 62 7.85 -1.98 1.54
N VAL A 63 9.10 -1.90 1.98
CA VAL A 63 9.57 -2.68 3.13
C VAL A 63 8.91 -2.18 4.42
N ILE A 64 8.83 -0.85 4.58
CA ILE A 64 8.16 -0.25 5.74
C ILE A 64 6.68 -0.61 5.73
N ALA A 65 6.05 -0.52 4.57
CA ALA A 65 4.63 -0.85 4.42
C ALA A 65 4.34 -2.30 4.77
N SER A 66 5.22 -3.23 4.36
CA SER A 66 5.03 -4.64 4.66
C SER A 66 5.09 -4.90 6.17
N ASP A 67 5.98 -4.22 6.88
CA ASP A 67 6.07 -4.35 8.34
C ASP A 67 4.79 -3.87 9.02
N ILE A 68 4.27 -2.73 8.59
CA ILE A 68 3.01 -2.21 9.12
C ILE A 68 1.87 -3.21 8.89
N ALA A 69 1.81 -3.77 7.69
CA ALA A 69 0.75 -4.69 7.32
C ALA A 69 0.73 -5.92 8.21
N VAL A 70 1.87 -6.58 8.40
CA VAL A 70 1.90 -7.81 9.19
C VAL A 70 1.71 -7.58 10.67
N LYS A 71 2.05 -6.40 11.17
CA LYS A 71 1.85 -6.08 12.58
C LYS A 71 0.42 -5.71 12.90
N SER A 72 -0.32 -5.22 11.91
CA SER A 72 -1.64 -4.65 12.14
C SER A 72 -2.78 -5.61 11.83
N CYS A 73 -2.59 -6.51 10.90
CA CYS A 73 -3.69 -7.31 10.35
C CYS A 73 -3.26 -8.74 10.12
N ASN A 74 -4.25 -9.62 10.02
CA ASN A 74 -4.03 -11.04 9.72
C ASN A 74 -3.94 -11.21 8.21
N ILE A 75 -2.78 -10.88 7.66
CA ILE A 75 -2.54 -10.97 6.21
C ILE A 75 -1.22 -11.69 5.96
N TYR A 76 -1.02 -12.08 4.71
CA TYR A 76 0.24 -12.66 4.24
C TYR A 76 0.87 -11.73 3.23
N ILE A 77 2.20 -11.59 3.31
CA ILE A 77 2.95 -10.84 2.30
C ILE A 77 3.17 -11.78 1.12
N GLY A 78 2.59 -11.44 0.00
CA GLY A 78 2.84 -12.18 -1.23
C GLY A 78 4.13 -11.72 -1.90
N PHE A 79 4.42 -10.42 -1.78
CA PHE A 79 5.52 -9.83 -2.52
C PHE A 79 5.78 -8.42 -2.00
N ALA A 80 7.04 -8.12 -1.72
CA ALA A 80 7.44 -6.76 -1.32
C ALA A 80 8.76 -6.47 -2.02
N ASP A 81 8.74 -5.54 -2.97
CA ASP A 81 9.89 -5.29 -3.83
C ASP A 81 10.45 -3.90 -3.57
N ARG A 82 11.64 -3.89 -2.97
CA ARG A 82 12.33 -2.64 -2.66
C ARG A 82 12.91 -1.93 -3.89
N PHE A 83 12.87 -2.57 -5.05
CA PHE A 83 13.38 -1.97 -6.28
C PHE A 83 12.29 -1.28 -7.08
N THR A 84 11.08 -1.81 -7.07
CA THR A 84 9.95 -1.22 -7.80
C THR A 84 8.98 -0.48 -6.90
N GLY A 85 9.02 -0.73 -5.59
CA GLY A 85 8.08 -0.12 -4.66
C GLY A 85 6.72 -0.78 -4.66
N THR A 86 6.63 -2.05 -5.08
CA THR A 86 5.38 -2.78 -5.14
C THR A 86 5.22 -3.66 -3.91
N LEU A 87 4.04 -3.62 -3.31
CA LEU A 87 3.65 -4.50 -2.23
C LEU A 87 2.38 -5.24 -2.64
N ILE A 88 2.42 -6.57 -2.50
CA ILE A 88 1.23 -7.42 -2.71
C ILE A 88 0.99 -8.20 -1.44
N ILE A 89 -0.23 -8.09 -0.91
CA ILE A 89 -0.65 -8.81 0.29
C ILE A 89 -1.90 -9.61 -0.02
N THR A 90 -2.13 -10.68 0.74
CA THR A 90 -3.30 -11.53 0.59
C THR A 90 -3.94 -11.76 1.95
N GLY A 91 -5.24 -12.04 1.96
CA GLY A 91 -5.98 -12.30 3.17
C GLY A 91 -7.47 -12.16 2.94
N GLU A 92 -8.24 -12.18 4.03
CA GLU A 92 -9.64 -11.84 3.99
C GLU A 92 -9.81 -10.41 3.50
N ILE A 93 -10.87 -10.14 2.76
CA ILE A 93 -11.06 -8.83 2.16
C ILE A 93 -11.07 -7.70 3.20
N SER A 94 -11.64 -7.94 4.37
CA SER A 94 -11.65 -6.95 5.44
C SER A 94 -10.26 -6.68 5.99
N ASP A 95 -9.44 -7.73 6.14
CA ASP A 95 -8.08 -7.59 6.63
C ASP A 95 -7.17 -6.91 5.63
N VAL A 96 -7.31 -7.24 4.34
CA VAL A 96 -6.53 -6.61 3.28
C VAL A 96 -6.87 -5.13 3.18
N THR A 97 -8.17 -4.81 3.21
CA THR A 97 -8.63 -3.42 3.16
C THR A 97 -8.10 -2.63 4.35
N SER A 98 -8.20 -3.23 5.54
CA SER A 98 -7.71 -2.58 6.77
C SER A 98 -6.21 -2.36 6.72
N ALA A 99 -5.46 -3.34 6.22
CA ALA A 99 -4.00 -3.23 6.13
C ALA A 99 -3.59 -2.07 5.21
N LEU A 100 -4.20 -1.98 4.03
CA LEU A 100 -3.87 -0.89 3.10
C LEU A 100 -4.24 0.47 3.70
N THR A 101 -5.39 0.54 4.37
CA THR A 101 -5.84 1.78 5.00
C THR A 101 -4.87 2.23 6.11
N GLN A 102 -4.43 1.30 6.93
CA GLN A 102 -3.49 1.62 8.01
C GLN A 102 -2.13 2.06 7.48
N ILE A 103 -1.66 1.44 6.40
CA ILE A 103 -0.44 1.88 5.74
C ILE A 103 -0.59 3.31 5.24
N ILE A 104 -1.68 3.60 4.55
CA ILE A 104 -1.94 4.94 4.02
C ILE A 104 -1.98 5.97 5.14
N ASP A 105 -2.71 5.66 6.22
CA ASP A 105 -2.84 6.58 7.34
C ASP A 105 -1.48 6.87 7.99
N TYR A 106 -0.68 5.85 8.20
CA TYR A 106 0.63 6.02 8.82
C TYR A 106 1.57 6.82 7.92
N PHE A 107 1.58 6.50 6.63
CA PHE A 107 2.44 7.20 5.68
C PHE A 107 2.05 8.67 5.54
N ARG A 108 0.74 8.95 5.52
CA ARG A 108 0.26 10.32 5.44
C ARG A 108 0.53 11.10 6.72
N ASP A 109 0.14 10.54 7.86
CA ASP A 109 0.08 11.30 9.12
C ASP A 109 1.41 11.32 9.85
N THR A 110 2.23 10.28 9.72
CA THR A 110 3.50 10.17 10.45
C THR A 110 4.69 10.43 9.56
N LEU A 111 4.68 9.89 8.35
CA LEU A 111 5.82 9.99 7.43
C LEU A 111 5.67 11.13 6.41
N GLU A 112 4.48 11.74 6.37
CA GLU A 112 4.21 12.91 5.53
C GLU A 112 4.34 12.63 4.03
N TYR A 113 3.90 11.45 3.62
CA TYR A 113 3.81 11.10 2.22
C TYR A 113 2.54 11.68 1.61
N VAL A 114 2.57 11.94 0.31
CA VAL A 114 1.36 12.16 -0.47
C VAL A 114 0.75 10.78 -0.73
N VAL A 115 -0.54 10.63 -0.48
CA VAL A 115 -1.17 9.31 -0.56
C VAL A 115 -2.40 9.35 -1.45
N CYS A 116 -2.82 8.17 -1.91
CA CYS A 116 -4.04 7.99 -2.68
C CYS A 116 -5.09 7.30 -1.80
N LYS A 117 -6.28 7.14 -2.34
CA LYS A 117 -7.34 6.38 -1.69
C LYS A 117 -7.25 4.91 -2.08
N VAL A 118 -7.77 4.05 -1.22
CA VAL A 118 -7.91 2.63 -1.54
C VAL A 118 -9.09 2.46 -2.49
N THR A 119 -8.84 1.78 -3.61
CA THR A 119 -9.91 1.43 -4.55
C THR A 119 -10.16 -0.08 -4.48
N LYS A 120 -11.32 -0.50 -4.97
CA LYS A 120 -11.74 -1.91 -4.91
C LYS A 120 -12.35 -2.36 -6.24
N SER A 121 -12.17 -3.63 -6.52
CA SER A 121 -12.83 -4.28 -7.66
C SER A 121 -13.33 -5.67 -7.30
#